data_3b068d93e7735502fecbccaec3b03440
#
_entry.id   3b068d93e7735502fecbccaec3b03440
#
_cell.length_a   1.000
_cell.length_b   1.000
_cell.length_c   1.000
_cell.angle_alpha   90.00
_cell.angle_beta   90.00
_cell.angle_gamma   90.00
#
_symmetry.space_group_name_H-M   'P 1'
#
loop_
_entity.id
_entity.type
_entity.pdbx_description
1 polymer ?
#
loop_
_entity_poly.entity_id
_entity_poly.type
_entity_poly.pdbx_seq_one_letter_code
_entity_poly.pdbx_strand_id
1 'polypeptide(L)'
;FSMALGLDLRKSESELLGEDFAFTPGVPSDGEVKASIIRFSQDWTKRGTNQVLAVRSLFSLGIDAFDATTNSSDLPGGEFFAWLGQFQWARRLGEDWGELIFRTDAQWTNDNLFTMEQFSVGGALSVRGYRENQLVRDYGYDLSLEYRYPLIKDPSGRSILALAPFVEGGSAKNNDLPNGPNPTFIYSAGAGLRWDPTPNIHAQLYYGHSFRSVENDDDRLQDDGIHFLLSANLFEWP
;
A
#
# COMPACT_ATOMS: atom_id res chain seq x y z
N PHE A 1 -0.24 -20.61 9.96
CA PHE A 1 -1.43 -20.42 9.11
C PHE A 1 -2.58 -19.94 9.97
N SER A 2 -3.26 -18.89 9.54
CA SER A 2 -4.49 -18.40 10.17
C SER A 2 -5.52 -18.06 9.11
N MET A 3 -6.79 -18.11 9.50
CA MET A 3 -7.95 -17.69 8.71
C MET A 3 -8.82 -16.78 9.57
N ALA A 4 -9.43 -15.78 8.96
CA ALA A 4 -10.42 -14.93 9.61
C ALA A 4 -11.58 -14.65 8.67
N LEU A 5 -12.78 -14.57 9.25
CA LEU A 5 -14.00 -14.13 8.60
C LEU A 5 -14.53 -12.92 9.36
N GLY A 6 -14.86 -11.86 8.67
CA GLY A 6 -15.35 -10.61 9.25
C GLY A 6 -16.46 -10.00 8.43
N LEU A 7 -17.22 -9.12 9.05
CA LEU A 7 -18.17 -8.21 8.42
C LEU A 7 -17.71 -6.78 8.71
N ASP A 8 -17.46 -6.02 7.65
CA ASP A 8 -17.10 -4.60 7.72
C ASP A 8 -18.32 -3.77 7.27
N LEU A 9 -18.71 -2.84 8.10
CA LEU A 9 -19.66 -1.78 7.75
C LEU A 9 -18.89 -0.48 7.63
N ARG A 10 -18.85 0.07 6.42
CA ARG A 10 -18.10 1.28 6.10
C ARG A 10 -19.02 2.40 5.66
N LYS A 11 -18.71 3.61 6.08
CA LYS A 11 -19.33 4.84 5.66
C LYS A 11 -18.24 5.84 5.26
N SER A 12 -18.40 6.48 4.13
CA SER A 12 -17.57 7.61 3.67
C SER A 12 -18.48 8.78 3.35
N GLU A 13 -18.07 9.96 3.77
CA GLU A 13 -18.73 11.22 3.46
C GLU A 13 -17.73 12.12 2.74
N SER A 14 -18.17 12.83 1.72
CA SER A 14 -17.32 13.73 0.96
C SER A 14 -17.98 15.12 0.88
N GLU A 15 -17.21 16.14 1.25
CA GLU A 15 -17.63 17.54 1.31
C GLU A 15 -16.67 18.42 0.52
N LEU A 16 -17.20 19.49 -0.06
CA LEU A 16 -16.43 20.55 -0.69
C LEU A 16 -16.87 21.89 -0.11
N LEU A 17 -15.97 22.62 0.54
CA LEU A 17 -16.23 23.92 1.19
C LEU A 17 -17.35 23.89 2.23
N GLY A 18 -17.57 22.73 2.90
CA GLY A 18 -18.60 22.55 3.92
C GLY A 18 -19.98 22.20 3.37
N GLU A 19 -20.06 21.87 2.09
CA GLU A 19 -21.27 21.35 1.44
C GLU A 19 -21.02 19.93 0.93
N ASP A 20 -22.04 19.09 1.01
CA ASP A 20 -21.99 17.71 0.51
C ASP A 20 -21.64 17.69 -0.98
N PHE A 21 -20.67 16.90 -1.39
CA PHE A 21 -20.21 16.88 -2.78
C PHE A 21 -19.82 15.48 -3.26
N ALA A 22 -20.36 15.07 -4.40
CA ALA A 22 -20.01 13.82 -5.05
C ALA A 22 -18.78 13.99 -5.97
N PHE A 23 -17.58 13.58 -5.49
CA PHE A 23 -16.33 13.69 -6.26
C PHE A 23 -16.19 12.64 -7.37
N THR A 24 -16.89 11.51 -7.26
CA THR A 24 -16.77 10.38 -8.19
C THR A 24 -18.14 9.95 -8.71
N PRO A 25 -18.24 9.46 -9.95
CA PRO A 25 -19.46 8.85 -10.44
C PRO A 25 -19.95 7.74 -9.50
N GLY A 26 -21.27 7.62 -9.34
CA GLY A 26 -21.88 6.61 -8.45
C GLY A 26 -22.00 7.02 -6.99
N VAL A 27 -21.36 8.10 -6.56
CA VAL A 27 -21.59 8.70 -5.23
C VAL A 27 -22.90 9.49 -5.27
N PRO A 28 -23.84 9.29 -4.32
CA PRO A 28 -25.05 10.09 -4.20
C PRO A 28 -24.75 11.58 -3.99
N SER A 29 -25.75 12.44 -4.28
CA SER A 29 -25.58 13.91 -4.22
C SER A 29 -25.31 14.47 -2.82
N ASP A 30 -25.62 13.69 -1.76
CA ASP A 30 -25.28 13.98 -0.37
C ASP A 30 -23.84 13.59 -0.01
N GLY A 31 -23.05 13.14 -0.99
CA GLY A 31 -21.65 12.74 -0.78
C GLY A 31 -21.46 11.48 0.08
N GLU A 32 -22.57 10.83 0.51
CA GLU A 32 -22.50 9.68 1.43
C GLU A 32 -22.46 8.35 0.66
N VAL A 33 -21.52 7.51 1.02
CA VAL A 33 -21.40 6.13 0.52
C VAL A 33 -21.32 5.17 1.69
N LYS A 34 -22.14 4.12 1.62
CA LYS A 34 -22.11 2.99 2.58
C LYS A 34 -21.77 1.71 1.87
N ALA A 35 -20.94 0.89 2.50
CA ALA A 35 -20.61 -0.45 2.01
C ALA A 35 -20.66 -1.47 3.13
N SER A 36 -21.30 -2.62 2.85
CA SER A 36 -21.36 -3.78 3.72
C SER A 36 -20.58 -4.91 3.09
N ILE A 37 -19.48 -5.34 3.74
CA ILE A 37 -18.48 -6.18 3.09
C ILE A 37 -18.19 -7.39 3.96
N ILE A 38 -18.39 -8.58 3.41
CA ILE A 38 -17.90 -9.83 4.02
C ILE A 38 -16.45 -10.02 3.59
N ARG A 39 -15.55 -10.17 4.56
CA ARG A 39 -14.12 -10.39 4.31
C ARG A 39 -13.68 -11.75 4.80
N PHE A 40 -13.01 -12.50 3.93
CA PHE A 40 -12.35 -13.74 4.27
C PHE A 40 -10.86 -13.63 4.01
N SER A 41 -10.05 -13.73 5.06
CA SER A 41 -8.59 -13.68 4.95
C SER A 41 -7.93 -15.01 5.30
N GLN A 42 -6.83 -15.25 4.62
CA GLN A 42 -5.92 -16.38 4.86
C GLN A 42 -4.51 -15.82 4.96
N ASP A 43 -3.84 -16.09 6.08
CA ASP A 43 -2.46 -15.67 6.33
C ASP A 43 -1.57 -16.90 6.51
N TRP A 44 -0.47 -16.91 5.80
CA TRP A 44 0.52 -17.98 5.89
C TRP A 44 1.91 -17.39 6.07
N THR A 45 2.64 -17.86 7.10
CA THR A 45 4.00 -17.43 7.37
C THR A 45 4.90 -18.66 7.55
N LYS A 46 5.99 -18.70 6.80
CA LYS A 46 7.05 -19.70 6.95
C LYS A 46 8.34 -19.02 7.36
N ARG A 47 8.86 -19.42 8.52
CA ARG A 47 10.15 -18.93 9.04
C ARG A 47 11.19 -20.03 8.89
N GLY A 48 12.30 -19.72 8.21
CA GLY A 48 13.51 -20.53 8.14
C GLY A 48 14.62 -19.88 8.97
N THR A 49 15.80 -20.48 8.99
CA THR A 49 16.95 -19.97 9.73
C THR A 49 17.42 -18.60 9.23
N ASN A 50 17.37 -18.39 7.91
CA ASN A 50 17.88 -17.16 7.27
C ASN A 50 16.85 -16.48 6.36
N GLN A 51 15.59 -16.88 6.40
CA GLN A 51 14.54 -16.28 5.58
C GLN A 51 13.17 -16.37 6.24
N VAL A 52 12.33 -15.40 5.89
CA VAL A 52 10.91 -15.38 6.24
C VAL A 52 10.13 -15.17 4.97
N LEU A 53 9.05 -15.91 4.84
CA LEU A 53 8.10 -15.78 3.75
C LEU A 53 6.71 -15.62 4.38
N ALA A 54 6.00 -14.57 3.97
CA ALA A 54 4.63 -14.29 4.37
C ALA A 54 3.75 -14.12 3.13
N VAL A 55 2.58 -14.72 3.17
CA VAL A 55 1.54 -14.62 2.12
C VAL A 55 0.24 -14.31 2.81
N ARG A 56 -0.49 -13.35 2.28
CA ARG A 56 -1.87 -13.05 2.67
C ARG A 56 -2.76 -13.08 1.44
N SER A 57 -3.93 -13.66 1.58
CA SER A 57 -5.00 -13.65 0.59
C SER A 57 -6.26 -13.13 1.28
N LEU A 58 -6.86 -12.07 0.74
CA LEU A 58 -8.07 -11.44 1.26
C LEU A 58 -9.11 -11.42 0.15
N PHE A 59 -10.25 -12.04 0.42
CA PHE A 59 -11.44 -11.97 -0.41
C PHE A 59 -12.44 -11.00 0.23
N SER A 60 -12.96 -10.08 -0.57
CA SER A 60 -13.95 -9.08 -0.17
C SER A 60 -15.20 -9.26 -1.05
N LEU A 61 -16.32 -9.47 -0.41
CA LEU A 61 -17.62 -9.57 -1.06
C LEU A 61 -18.52 -8.46 -0.52
N GLY A 62 -18.73 -7.43 -1.32
CA GLY A 62 -19.71 -6.37 -1.06
C GLY A 62 -21.11 -6.91 -1.27
N ILE A 63 -22.00 -6.62 -0.34
CA ILE A 63 -23.39 -7.11 -0.34
C ILE A 63 -24.38 -5.96 -0.18
N ASP A 64 -25.55 -6.08 -0.81
CA ASP A 64 -26.68 -5.17 -0.61
C ASP A 64 -27.37 -5.48 0.74
N ALA A 65 -26.79 -4.94 1.83
CA ALA A 65 -27.31 -5.08 3.18
C ALA A 65 -26.92 -3.84 4.00
N PHE A 66 -27.67 -3.59 5.09
CA PHE A 66 -27.42 -2.51 6.04
C PHE A 66 -27.29 -1.12 5.38
N ASP A 67 -28.20 -0.80 4.47
CA ASP A 67 -28.26 0.44 3.69
C ASP A 67 -27.03 0.68 2.80
N ALA A 68 -26.40 -0.36 2.28
CA ALA A 68 -25.30 -0.24 1.33
C ALA A 68 -25.75 0.55 0.08
N THR A 69 -24.89 1.44 -0.39
CA THR A 69 -25.14 2.22 -1.61
C THR A 69 -25.01 1.30 -2.82
N THR A 70 -26.12 1.06 -3.50
CA THR A 70 -26.15 0.23 -4.72
C THR A 70 -26.31 1.08 -5.96
N ASN A 71 -25.59 0.74 -7.04
CA ASN A 71 -25.62 1.40 -8.33
C ASN A 71 -25.77 0.38 -9.46
N SER A 72 -25.96 0.88 -10.69
CA SER A 72 -25.83 0.04 -11.89
C SER A 72 -24.41 -0.49 -12.04
N SER A 73 -24.23 -1.61 -12.71
CA SER A 73 -22.92 -2.28 -12.90
C SER A 73 -21.82 -1.39 -13.50
N ASP A 74 -22.20 -0.34 -14.23
CA ASP A 74 -21.27 0.58 -14.89
C ASP A 74 -20.73 1.67 -13.94
N LEU A 75 -21.23 1.74 -12.71
CA LEU A 75 -20.83 2.71 -11.70
C LEU A 75 -20.30 1.99 -10.45
N PRO A 76 -19.41 2.63 -9.66
CA PRO A 76 -19.00 2.11 -8.36
C PRO A 76 -20.20 1.82 -7.48
N GLY A 77 -20.22 0.64 -6.85
CA GLY A 77 -21.34 0.19 -6.01
C GLY A 77 -20.87 -0.60 -4.80
N GLY A 78 -21.79 -0.81 -3.85
CA GLY A 78 -21.56 -1.63 -2.66
C GLY A 78 -21.58 -3.14 -2.94
N GLU A 79 -22.07 -3.57 -4.11
CA GLU A 79 -22.04 -4.96 -4.55
C GLU A 79 -20.82 -5.17 -5.46
N PHE A 80 -19.86 -5.94 -4.99
CA PHE A 80 -18.62 -6.23 -5.71
C PHE A 80 -17.96 -7.49 -5.19
N PHE A 81 -17.04 -8.05 -6.00
CA PHE A 81 -16.09 -9.04 -5.54
C PHE A 81 -14.67 -8.56 -5.84
N ALA A 82 -13.81 -8.54 -4.81
CA ALA A 82 -12.40 -8.22 -4.95
C ALA A 82 -11.53 -9.24 -4.23
N TRP A 83 -10.37 -9.53 -4.82
CA TRP A 83 -9.31 -10.33 -4.21
C TRP A 83 -8.04 -9.50 -4.10
N LEU A 84 -7.45 -9.47 -2.89
CA LEU A 84 -6.14 -8.87 -2.62
C LEU A 84 -5.16 -9.97 -2.20
N GLY A 85 -4.12 -10.16 -2.97
CA GLY A 85 -2.99 -11.01 -2.65
C GLY A 85 -1.78 -10.17 -2.25
N GLN A 86 -1.14 -10.54 -1.13
CA GLN A 86 0.06 -9.88 -0.64
C GLN A 86 1.14 -10.94 -0.40
N PHE A 87 2.35 -10.66 -0.84
CA PHE A 87 3.49 -11.54 -0.68
C PHE A 87 4.69 -10.76 -0.19
N GLN A 88 5.37 -11.27 0.82
CA GLN A 88 6.62 -10.73 1.32
C GLN A 88 7.63 -11.86 1.55
N TRP A 89 8.83 -11.67 1.05
CA TRP A 89 9.96 -12.53 1.29
C TRP A 89 11.17 -11.70 1.73
N ALA A 90 11.74 -12.09 2.87
CA ALA A 90 12.96 -11.49 3.38
C ALA A 90 14.00 -12.60 3.60
N ARG A 91 15.22 -12.37 3.12
CA ARG A 91 16.32 -13.32 3.23
C ARG A 91 17.60 -12.62 3.68
N ARG A 92 18.19 -13.15 4.75
CA ARG A 92 19.55 -12.79 5.17
C ARG A 92 20.54 -13.51 4.27
N LEU A 93 21.47 -12.77 3.65
CA LEU A 93 22.43 -13.30 2.67
C LEU A 93 23.71 -13.82 3.34
N GLY A 94 23.90 -13.54 4.63
CA GLY A 94 25.06 -13.92 5.45
C GLY A 94 25.21 -12.97 6.61
N GLU A 95 26.23 -13.20 7.45
CA GLU A 95 26.45 -12.36 8.64
C GLU A 95 26.81 -10.92 8.25
N ASP A 96 27.54 -10.71 7.15
CA ASP A 96 28.03 -9.40 6.71
C ASP A 96 27.37 -8.88 5.44
N TRP A 97 26.57 -9.70 4.76
CA TRP A 97 25.99 -9.36 3.46
C TRP A 97 24.59 -8.75 3.54
N GLY A 98 24.05 -8.58 4.74
CA GLY A 98 22.75 -7.93 4.95
C GLY A 98 21.55 -8.77 4.51
N GLU A 99 20.50 -8.08 4.04
CA GLU A 99 19.19 -8.69 3.80
C GLU A 99 18.64 -8.28 2.43
N LEU A 100 18.03 -9.22 1.72
CA LEU A 100 17.23 -8.96 0.53
C LEU A 100 15.76 -9.10 0.88
N ILE A 101 14.97 -8.11 0.48
CA ILE A 101 13.53 -8.05 0.76
C ILE A 101 12.81 -7.87 -0.57
N PHE A 102 11.86 -8.75 -0.83
CA PHE A 102 10.94 -8.65 -1.94
C PHE A 102 9.51 -8.56 -1.41
N ARG A 103 8.72 -7.63 -1.95
CA ARG A 103 7.30 -7.45 -1.64
C ARG A 103 6.52 -7.29 -2.93
N THR A 104 5.31 -7.77 -2.93
CA THR A 104 4.34 -7.52 -3.99
C THR A 104 2.94 -7.63 -3.45
N ASP A 105 2.12 -6.70 -3.84
CA ASP A 105 0.69 -6.69 -3.59
C ASP A 105 -0.03 -6.67 -4.94
N ALA A 106 -1.17 -7.35 -5.03
CA ALA A 106 -1.98 -7.38 -6.25
C ALA A 106 -3.47 -7.45 -5.87
N GLN A 107 -4.26 -6.56 -6.45
CA GLN A 107 -5.72 -6.58 -6.36
C GLN A 107 -6.34 -6.92 -7.71
N TRP A 108 -7.33 -7.78 -7.68
CA TRP A 108 -8.13 -8.14 -8.83
C TRP A 108 -9.62 -8.02 -8.52
N THR A 109 -10.33 -7.41 -9.44
CA THR A 109 -11.79 -7.30 -9.48
C THR A 109 -12.25 -7.08 -10.92
N ASN A 110 -13.49 -7.43 -11.22
CA ASN A 110 -14.17 -7.04 -12.46
C ASN A 110 -15.22 -5.95 -12.22
N ASP A 111 -15.38 -5.50 -10.98
CA ASP A 111 -16.37 -4.51 -10.58
C ASP A 111 -15.74 -3.13 -10.44
N ASN A 112 -16.52 -2.08 -10.66
CA ASN A 112 -16.13 -0.71 -10.36
C ASN A 112 -16.25 -0.49 -8.85
N LEU A 113 -15.16 -0.10 -8.21
CA LEU A 113 -15.08 0.02 -6.75
C LEU A 113 -15.23 1.47 -6.30
N PHE A 114 -15.87 1.67 -5.15
CA PHE A 114 -15.72 2.93 -4.42
C PHE A 114 -14.26 3.15 -4.02
N THR A 115 -13.83 4.41 -3.97
CA THR A 115 -12.43 4.79 -3.67
C THR A 115 -11.87 4.13 -2.40
N MET A 116 -12.73 3.88 -1.40
CA MET A 116 -12.33 3.21 -0.15
C MET A 116 -11.94 1.72 -0.30
N GLU A 117 -12.25 1.11 -1.45
CA GLU A 117 -11.93 -0.29 -1.78
C GLU A 117 -10.95 -0.40 -2.95
N GLN A 118 -10.59 0.71 -3.58
CA GLN A 118 -9.65 0.74 -4.70
C GLN A 118 -8.22 0.43 -4.28
N PHE A 119 -7.46 -0.12 -5.22
CA PHE A 119 -6.04 -0.40 -5.06
C PHE A 119 -5.20 0.86 -5.27
N SER A 120 -4.26 1.07 -4.37
CA SER A 120 -3.42 2.26 -4.36
C SER A 120 -1.96 1.92 -4.67
N VAL A 121 -1.33 2.70 -5.55
CA VAL A 121 0.08 2.60 -5.92
C VAL A 121 0.73 3.98 -5.83
N GLY A 122 1.91 4.04 -5.22
CA GLY A 122 2.68 5.26 -4.95
C GLY A 122 2.88 5.49 -3.46
N GLY A 123 4.00 6.11 -3.11
CA GLY A 123 4.36 6.44 -1.73
C GLY A 123 5.33 5.47 -1.08
N ALA A 124 5.56 5.69 0.21
CA ALA A 124 6.62 5.04 1.00
C ALA A 124 6.45 3.51 1.10
N LEU A 125 5.24 2.98 0.96
CA LEU A 125 4.94 1.57 1.14
C LEU A 125 4.83 0.76 -0.16
N SER A 126 4.75 1.42 -1.32
CA SER A 126 4.62 0.74 -2.62
C SER A 126 5.68 1.19 -3.63
N VAL A 127 5.55 2.38 -4.23
CA VAL A 127 6.51 2.92 -5.23
C VAL A 127 7.02 4.26 -4.74
N ARG A 128 8.15 4.25 -4.02
CA ARG A 128 8.85 5.46 -3.53
C ARG A 128 9.33 6.32 -4.69
N GLY A 129 9.34 7.63 -4.50
CA GLY A 129 9.61 8.59 -5.59
C GLY A 129 8.33 9.17 -6.20
N TYR A 130 7.18 8.69 -5.76
CA TYR A 130 5.85 9.22 -6.08
C TYR A 130 5.11 9.56 -4.79
N ARG A 131 4.08 10.41 -4.89
CA ARG A 131 3.19 10.72 -3.76
C ARG A 131 2.47 9.47 -3.27
N GLU A 132 2.07 9.50 -2.00
CA GLU A 132 1.12 8.54 -1.47
C GLU A 132 -0.16 8.54 -2.31
N ASN A 133 -0.64 7.34 -2.66
CA ASN A 133 -1.85 7.16 -3.45
C ASN A 133 -1.81 7.86 -4.82
N GLN A 134 -0.65 7.85 -5.50
CA GLN A 134 -0.51 8.47 -6.82
C GLN A 134 -1.47 7.87 -7.87
N LEU A 135 -1.69 6.58 -7.81
CA LEU A 135 -2.71 5.87 -8.58
C LEU A 135 -3.66 5.19 -7.60
N VAL A 136 -4.96 5.52 -7.67
CA VAL A 136 -6.02 4.88 -6.89
C VAL A 136 -7.06 4.40 -7.89
N ARG A 137 -7.22 3.06 -8.05
CA ARG A 137 -8.02 2.45 -9.12
C ARG A 137 -8.52 1.07 -8.71
N ASP A 138 -9.39 0.46 -9.51
CA ASP A 138 -10.11 -0.76 -9.14
C ASP A 138 -9.18 -1.97 -8.96
N TYR A 139 -8.23 -2.17 -9.87
CA TYR A 139 -7.30 -3.30 -9.82
C TYR A 139 -5.88 -2.88 -10.18
N GLY A 140 -4.92 -3.66 -9.71
CA GLY A 140 -3.52 -3.35 -9.94
C GLY A 140 -2.56 -4.27 -9.23
N TYR A 141 -1.30 -3.91 -9.30
CA TYR A 141 -0.21 -4.57 -8.57
C TYR A 141 0.93 -3.61 -8.31
N ASP A 142 1.71 -3.88 -7.28
CA ASP A 142 3.03 -3.29 -7.07
C ASP A 142 4.07 -4.35 -6.73
N LEU A 143 5.32 -3.98 -6.94
CA LEU A 143 6.51 -4.80 -6.73
C LEU A 143 7.60 -3.93 -6.12
N SER A 144 8.26 -4.44 -5.08
CA SER A 144 9.41 -3.79 -4.44
C SER A 144 10.51 -4.79 -4.18
N LEU A 145 11.73 -4.46 -4.59
CA LEU A 145 12.95 -5.18 -4.24
C LEU A 145 13.91 -4.22 -3.55
N GLU A 146 14.22 -4.49 -2.29
CA GLU A 146 15.12 -3.70 -1.45
C GLU A 146 16.26 -4.57 -0.93
N TYR A 147 17.49 -4.06 -1.01
CA TYR A 147 18.65 -4.68 -0.41
C TYR A 147 19.15 -3.82 0.74
N ARG A 148 19.27 -4.38 1.95
CA ARG A 148 19.75 -3.70 3.15
C ARG A 148 21.16 -4.14 3.47
N TYR A 149 22.13 -3.28 3.22
CA TYR A 149 23.54 -3.52 3.53
C TYR A 149 23.90 -2.88 4.88
N PRO A 150 24.38 -3.64 5.88
CA PRO A 150 24.74 -3.10 7.19
C PRO A 150 26.05 -2.30 7.08
N LEU A 151 25.98 -1.00 7.36
CA LEU A 151 27.15 -0.10 7.41
C LEU A 151 27.80 -0.11 8.80
N ILE A 152 26.97 -0.13 9.85
CA ILE A 152 27.42 -0.13 11.25
C ILE A 152 26.62 -1.23 11.99
N LYS A 153 27.34 -2.06 12.74
CA LYS A 153 26.76 -3.07 13.62
C LYS A 153 27.15 -2.82 15.07
N ASP A 154 26.29 -3.22 15.99
CA ASP A 154 26.64 -3.29 17.41
C ASP A 154 27.48 -4.56 17.72
N PRO A 155 28.02 -4.68 18.94
CA PRO A 155 28.80 -5.86 19.34
C PRO A 155 28.01 -7.18 19.31
N SER A 156 26.67 -7.13 19.28
CA SER A 156 25.81 -8.32 19.15
C SER A 156 25.59 -8.73 17.68
N GLY A 157 26.10 -7.95 16.73
CA GLY A 157 25.92 -8.17 15.29
C GLY A 157 24.63 -7.59 14.70
N ARG A 158 23.84 -6.84 15.51
CA ARG A 158 22.64 -6.14 15.03
C ARG A 158 23.05 -4.92 14.21
N SER A 159 22.40 -4.70 13.06
CA SER A 159 22.63 -3.51 12.25
C SER A 159 22.07 -2.26 12.94
N ILE A 160 22.95 -1.28 13.21
CA ILE A 160 22.58 0.05 13.73
C ILE A 160 22.30 1.01 12.57
N LEU A 161 23.12 0.93 11.51
CA LEU A 161 22.96 1.75 10.31
C LEU A 161 23.06 0.85 9.09
N ALA A 162 22.11 0.96 8.18
CA ALA A 162 22.11 0.24 6.91
C ALA A 162 21.85 1.18 5.72
N LEU A 163 22.54 0.92 4.62
CA LEU A 163 22.21 1.46 3.30
C LEU A 163 21.16 0.54 2.65
N ALA A 164 20.13 1.12 2.06
CA ALA A 164 19.00 0.41 1.51
C ALA A 164 18.67 0.84 0.07
N PRO A 165 19.46 0.44 -0.95
CA PRO A 165 19.07 0.60 -2.35
C PRO A 165 17.82 -0.22 -2.68
N PHE A 166 17.00 0.30 -3.60
CA PHE A 166 15.76 -0.34 -4.02
C PHE A 166 15.41 -0.07 -5.47
N VAL A 167 14.54 -0.93 -6.01
CA VAL A 167 13.81 -0.73 -7.27
C VAL A 167 12.35 -1.12 -7.05
N GLU A 168 11.44 -0.31 -7.58
CA GLU A 168 10.00 -0.46 -7.36
C GLU A 168 9.22 -0.13 -8.62
N GLY A 169 8.05 -0.74 -8.76
CA GLY A 169 7.14 -0.42 -9.83
C GLY A 169 5.74 -0.95 -9.55
N GLY A 170 4.74 -0.34 -10.16
CA GLY A 170 3.38 -0.78 -9.99
C GLY A 170 2.45 -0.21 -11.05
N SER A 171 1.31 -0.83 -11.18
CA SER A 171 0.28 -0.48 -12.13
C SER A 171 -1.08 -0.55 -11.46
N ALA A 172 -1.93 0.42 -11.78
CA ALA A 172 -3.34 0.36 -11.42
C ALA A 172 -4.21 0.85 -12.57
N LYS A 173 -5.43 0.27 -12.70
CA LYS A 173 -6.40 0.57 -13.75
C LYS A 173 -7.82 0.47 -13.22
N ASN A 174 -8.72 1.28 -13.78
CA ASN A 174 -10.15 1.12 -13.60
C ASN A 174 -10.70 0.10 -14.62
N ASN A 175 -11.84 -0.50 -14.31
CA ASN A 175 -12.55 -1.39 -15.23
C ASN A 175 -13.22 -0.58 -16.34
N ASP A 176 -14.33 0.07 -16.06
CA ASP A 176 -15.12 0.78 -17.08
C ASP A 176 -14.90 2.30 -17.06
N LEU A 177 -14.48 2.86 -15.92
CA LEU A 177 -14.24 4.28 -15.79
C LEU A 177 -12.87 4.70 -16.37
N PRO A 178 -12.75 5.94 -16.88
CA PRO A 178 -11.48 6.45 -17.37
C PRO A 178 -10.37 6.40 -16.32
N ASN A 179 -9.16 6.07 -16.73
CA ASN A 179 -8.00 6.02 -15.83
C ASN A 179 -7.44 7.40 -15.43
N GLY A 180 -8.01 8.48 -15.97
CA GLY A 180 -7.51 9.84 -15.74
C GLY A 180 -6.20 10.15 -16.50
N PRO A 181 -5.61 11.33 -16.27
CA PRO A 181 -4.45 11.82 -17.06
C PRO A 181 -3.13 11.09 -16.69
N ASN A 182 -3.03 10.57 -15.48
CA ASN A 182 -1.81 9.90 -15.00
C ASN A 182 -1.59 8.55 -15.70
N PRO A 183 -0.32 8.15 -15.91
CA PRO A 183 0.00 6.84 -16.48
C PRO A 183 -0.59 5.71 -15.66
N THR A 184 -0.84 4.56 -16.28
CA THR A 184 -1.34 3.37 -15.57
C THR A 184 -0.23 2.55 -14.94
N PHE A 185 1.04 2.85 -15.22
CA PHE A 185 2.22 2.18 -14.68
C PHE A 185 3.27 3.22 -14.28
N ILE A 186 3.77 3.13 -13.06
CA ILE A 186 4.84 3.96 -12.50
C ILE A 186 5.97 3.09 -11.98
N TYR A 187 7.20 3.59 -12.00
CA TYR A 187 8.37 2.87 -11.50
C TYR A 187 9.47 3.83 -11.06
N SER A 188 10.27 3.39 -10.10
CA SER A 188 11.33 4.17 -9.48
C SER A 188 12.51 3.30 -9.08
N ALA A 189 13.63 3.95 -8.82
CA ALA A 189 14.77 3.37 -8.14
C ALA A 189 15.38 4.41 -7.21
N GLY A 190 16.02 3.97 -6.15
CA GLY A 190 16.61 4.88 -5.19
C GLY A 190 17.41 4.18 -4.12
N ALA A 191 17.69 4.93 -3.05
CA ALA A 191 18.37 4.39 -1.89
C ALA A 191 17.91 5.12 -0.63
N GLY A 192 18.06 4.46 0.52
CA GLY A 192 17.78 5.04 1.81
C GLY A 192 18.84 4.69 2.84
N LEU A 193 18.76 5.41 3.94
CA LEU A 193 19.48 5.12 5.18
C LEU A 193 18.47 4.69 6.25
N ARG A 194 18.75 3.57 6.88
CA ARG A 194 17.98 3.05 8.01
C ARG A 194 18.86 3.12 9.25
N TRP A 195 18.40 3.82 10.28
CA TRP A 195 19.12 4.00 11.52
C TRP A 195 18.30 3.46 12.70
N ASP A 196 18.79 2.39 13.30
CA ASP A 196 18.17 1.65 14.38
C ASP A 196 19.11 1.64 15.61
N PRO A 197 19.35 2.81 16.30
CA PRO A 197 20.34 2.92 17.37
C PRO A 197 20.01 2.08 18.58
N THR A 198 18.73 1.87 18.85
CA THR A 198 18.22 1.01 19.92
C THR A 198 17.10 0.13 19.38
N PRO A 199 16.66 -0.92 20.10
CA PRO A 199 15.48 -1.71 19.70
C PRO A 199 14.18 -0.90 19.62
N ASN A 200 14.14 0.26 20.29
CA ASN A 200 12.92 1.07 20.43
C ASN A 200 12.90 2.31 19.55
N ILE A 201 14.00 2.64 18.85
CA ILE A 201 14.09 3.83 17.99
C ILE A 201 14.47 3.38 16.58
N HIS A 202 13.63 3.76 15.62
CA HIS A 202 13.82 3.47 14.21
C HIS A 202 13.65 4.75 13.40
N ALA A 203 14.65 5.11 12.62
CA ALA A 203 14.57 6.22 11.67
C ALA A 203 14.94 5.73 10.28
N GLN A 204 14.25 6.22 9.28
CA GLN A 204 14.56 5.93 7.88
C GLN A 204 14.38 7.18 7.04
N LEU A 205 15.30 7.37 6.11
CA LEU A 205 15.27 8.41 5.11
C LEU A 205 15.54 7.77 3.75
N TYR A 206 14.64 7.96 2.81
CA TYR A 206 14.75 7.42 1.46
C TYR A 206 14.67 8.55 0.43
N TYR A 207 15.43 8.39 -0.64
CA TYR A 207 15.28 9.14 -1.87
C TYR A 207 14.95 8.16 -3.01
N GLY A 208 13.84 8.40 -3.71
CA GLY A 208 13.38 7.65 -4.88
C GLY A 208 13.33 8.56 -6.11
N HIS A 209 14.01 8.17 -7.18
CA HIS A 209 13.90 8.83 -8.47
C HIS A 209 12.77 8.22 -9.28
N SER A 210 11.76 9.03 -9.61
CA SER A 210 10.64 8.65 -10.48
C SER A 210 11.07 8.69 -11.94
N PHE A 211 10.84 7.60 -12.70
CA PHE A 211 11.20 7.55 -14.12
C PHE A 211 10.01 7.89 -15.04
N ARG A 212 8.82 8.08 -14.50
CA ARG A 212 7.64 8.52 -15.24
C ARG A 212 7.09 9.80 -14.65
N SER A 213 6.86 10.79 -15.50
CA SER A 213 6.16 12.01 -15.10
C SER A 213 4.69 11.70 -14.79
N VAL A 214 4.20 12.33 -13.75
CA VAL A 214 2.80 12.33 -13.31
C VAL A 214 2.35 13.77 -13.15
N GLU A 215 1.06 14.03 -13.38
CA GLU A 215 0.50 15.35 -13.14
C GLU A 215 0.21 15.52 -11.65
N ASN A 216 0.83 16.53 -11.05
CA ASN A 216 0.60 16.94 -9.67
C ASN A 216 0.37 18.44 -9.63
N ASP A 217 -0.67 18.89 -8.91
CA ASP A 217 -1.07 20.30 -8.89
C ASP A 217 -0.18 21.18 -8.00
N ASP A 218 0.54 20.59 -7.03
CA ASP A 218 1.40 21.29 -6.07
C ASP A 218 2.80 20.67 -6.03
N ASP A 219 3.80 21.48 -5.67
CA ASP A 219 5.17 21.04 -5.41
C ASP A 219 5.36 20.73 -3.92
N ARG A 220 5.64 19.47 -3.58
CA ARG A 220 5.82 18.97 -2.20
C ARG A 220 7.06 18.09 -2.10
N LEU A 221 7.59 17.87 -0.89
CA LEU A 221 8.73 16.99 -0.65
C LEU A 221 8.57 15.57 -1.22
N GLN A 222 7.35 15.07 -1.32
CA GLN A 222 7.09 13.77 -1.95
C GLN A 222 7.29 13.79 -3.46
N ASP A 223 7.13 14.95 -4.12
CA ASP A 223 7.42 15.12 -5.56
C ASP A 223 8.91 15.13 -5.83
N ASP A 224 9.70 15.57 -4.83
CA ASP A 224 11.16 15.43 -4.82
C ASP A 224 11.62 14.00 -4.54
N GLY A 225 10.70 13.08 -4.30
CA GLY A 225 10.98 11.67 -4.02
C GLY A 225 11.56 11.39 -2.64
N ILE A 226 11.39 12.32 -1.69
CA ILE A 226 11.94 12.20 -0.34
C ILE A 226 10.87 11.62 0.59
N HIS A 227 11.20 10.52 1.26
CA HIS A 227 10.35 9.87 2.27
C HIS A 227 11.13 9.69 3.57
N PHE A 228 10.53 10.03 4.68
CA PHE A 228 11.12 9.80 5.99
C PHE A 228 10.10 9.22 6.98
N LEU A 229 10.59 8.42 7.90
CA LEU A 229 9.83 7.88 9.03
C LEU A 229 10.71 7.89 10.27
N LEU A 230 10.14 8.35 11.39
CA LEU A 230 10.72 8.20 12.72
C LEU A 230 9.69 7.50 13.61
N SER A 231 10.10 6.40 14.22
CA SER A 231 9.30 5.66 15.20
C SER A 231 10.09 5.49 16.49
N ALA A 232 9.46 5.78 17.63
CA ALA A 232 10.06 5.61 18.94
C ALA A 232 9.03 5.00 19.90
N ASN A 233 9.36 3.84 20.47
CA ASN A 233 8.61 3.21 21.56
C ASN A 233 9.23 3.63 22.88
N LEU A 234 8.68 4.69 23.50
CA LEU A 234 9.24 5.30 24.70
C LEU A 234 8.87 4.55 26.01
N PHE A 235 7.86 3.68 25.94
CA PHE A 235 7.39 2.95 27.11
C PHE A 235 7.20 1.46 26.75
N GLU A 236 7.90 0.59 27.47
CA GLU A 236 7.54 -0.82 27.56
C GLU A 236 6.49 -0.94 28.68
N TRP A 237 5.25 -1.28 28.33
CA TRP A 237 4.29 -1.72 29.32
C TRP A 237 4.66 -3.14 29.74
N PRO A 238 4.83 -3.43 31.03
CA PRO A 238 5.14 -4.76 31.51
C PRO A 238 4.04 -5.78 31.27
#